data_9580e444b2462a3bfdfebcf85652f0d0
#
_entry.id   9580e444b2462a3bfdfebcf85652f0d0
#
_cell.length_a   1.000
_cell.length_b   1.000
_cell.length_c   1.000
_cell.angle_alpha   90.00
_cell.angle_beta   90.00
_cell.angle_gamma   90.00
#
_symmetry.space_group_name_H-M   'P 1'
#
loop_
_entity.id
_entity.type
_entity.pdbx_description
1 polymer ?
#
loop_
_entity_poly.entity_id
_entity_poly.type
_entity_poly.pdbx_seq_one_letter_code
_entity_poly.pdbx_strand_id
1 'polypeptide(L)'
;MPESLEILKMRALICFLNEDPALCTVTGLADILGEGKQKISRLLMSLEKEGLLDRSDLRRPRLTQAGREQAAYYEKRTNIVLNHLLYEGLDLDDAEHDAYAWARFSSERGMEIIKSSEQRYRAKYELRRQKEFGGEELCRHLADGEYSFPFLIYRETVRGGTNLSMANEGFRHPCVLRVAGGRGQIVLQPVDLSAKSPLTGRKMNGRVRKLTILQPDGVFMRAEEDGENLAFSADVLHFLNIGEGMGQILHGSVCMRMQCSVGTMHMPESTAIFTIMI
;
A
#
# COMPACT_ATOMS: atom_id res chain seq x y z
N MET A 1 -16.09 4.15 27.17
CA MET A 1 -16.55 2.76 27.49
C MET A 1 -15.43 2.04 28.22
N PRO A 2 -15.70 1.09 29.14
CA PRO A 2 -14.60 0.33 29.74
C PRO A 2 -13.88 -0.45 28.65
N GLU A 3 -12.55 -0.39 28.67
CA GLU A 3 -11.70 -1.10 27.71
C GLU A 3 -11.94 -2.61 27.79
N SER A 4 -12.02 -3.28 26.63
CA SER A 4 -12.22 -4.72 26.60
C SER A 4 -11.02 -5.46 27.22
N LEU A 5 -11.28 -6.59 27.88
CA LEU A 5 -10.22 -7.40 28.50
C LEU A 5 -9.16 -7.82 27.46
N GLU A 6 -9.56 -8.07 26.23
CA GLU A 6 -8.68 -8.49 25.15
C GLU A 6 -7.73 -7.36 24.69
N ILE A 7 -8.22 -6.13 24.65
CA ILE A 7 -7.37 -4.96 24.37
C ILE A 7 -6.40 -4.75 25.52
N LEU A 8 -6.86 -4.85 26.75
CA LEU A 8 -6.01 -4.70 27.92
C LEU A 8 -4.90 -5.76 28.00
N LYS A 9 -5.20 -7.03 27.65
CA LYS A 9 -4.19 -8.09 27.50
C LYS A 9 -3.12 -7.73 26.48
N MET A 10 -3.55 -7.26 25.31
CA MET A 10 -2.66 -6.85 24.23
C MET A 10 -1.75 -5.70 24.67
N ARG A 11 -2.31 -4.64 25.28
CA ARG A 11 -1.54 -3.51 25.80
C ARG A 11 -0.54 -3.95 26.86
N ALA A 12 -0.94 -4.82 27.78
CA ALA A 12 -0.02 -5.35 28.79
C ALA A 12 1.14 -6.12 28.16
N LEU A 13 0.89 -6.98 27.16
CA LEU A 13 1.95 -7.71 26.44
C LEU A 13 2.93 -6.75 25.75
N ILE A 14 2.42 -5.69 25.12
CA ILE A 14 3.25 -4.65 24.48
C ILE A 14 4.07 -3.89 25.54
N CYS A 15 3.50 -3.57 26.71
CA CYS A 15 4.26 -2.96 27.80
C CYS A 15 5.43 -3.86 28.25
N PHE A 16 5.21 -5.17 28.40
CA PHE A 16 6.30 -6.10 28.74
C PHE A 16 7.42 -6.16 27.69
N LEU A 17 7.10 -5.84 26.44
CA LEU A 17 8.09 -5.83 25.36
C LEU A 17 8.96 -4.55 25.36
N ASN A 18 8.34 -3.42 25.68
CA ASN A 18 8.92 -2.08 25.43
C ASN A 18 9.35 -1.34 26.70
N GLU A 19 8.73 -1.64 27.86
CA GLU A 19 9.00 -0.92 29.08
C GLU A 19 10.18 -1.51 29.86
N ASP A 20 10.74 -0.71 30.77
CA ASP A 20 11.74 -1.18 31.72
C ASP A 20 11.15 -2.37 32.52
N PRO A 21 11.86 -3.51 32.61
CA PRO A 21 11.43 -4.65 33.41
C PRO A 21 11.08 -4.31 34.86
N ALA A 22 11.64 -3.23 35.42
CA ALA A 22 11.29 -2.75 36.77
C ALA A 22 9.86 -2.19 36.85
N LEU A 23 9.30 -1.72 35.74
CA LEU A 23 7.94 -1.19 35.63
C LEU A 23 6.92 -2.29 35.29
N CYS A 24 7.37 -3.44 34.80
CA CYS A 24 6.52 -4.58 34.44
C CYS A 24 6.04 -5.38 35.66
N THR A 25 5.53 -4.69 36.65
CA THR A 25 4.94 -5.23 37.91
C THR A 25 3.46 -4.91 37.97
N VAL A 26 2.73 -5.53 38.90
CA VAL A 26 1.29 -5.22 39.09
C VAL A 26 1.06 -3.73 39.32
N THR A 27 1.93 -3.06 40.09
CA THR A 27 1.80 -1.64 40.40
C THR A 27 2.18 -0.79 39.18
N GLY A 28 3.34 -1.02 38.57
CA GLY A 28 3.78 -0.25 37.42
C GLY A 28 2.84 -0.37 36.23
N LEU A 29 2.36 -1.59 35.92
CA LEU A 29 1.37 -1.78 34.85
C LEU A 29 0.02 -1.16 35.19
N ALA A 30 -0.39 -1.13 36.47
CA ALA A 30 -1.61 -0.45 36.89
C ALA A 30 -1.53 1.07 36.60
N ASP A 31 -0.36 1.65 36.87
CA ASP A 31 -0.12 3.08 36.63
C ASP A 31 -0.01 3.39 35.12
N ILE A 32 0.75 2.59 34.34
CA ILE A 32 0.92 2.74 32.88
C ILE A 32 -0.41 2.59 32.13
N LEU A 33 -1.18 1.54 32.49
CA LEU A 33 -2.42 1.21 31.76
C LEU A 33 -3.65 1.97 32.29
N GLY A 34 -3.51 2.73 33.40
CA GLY A 34 -4.62 3.46 34.01
C GLY A 34 -5.68 2.57 34.67
N GLU A 35 -5.28 1.39 35.16
CA GLU A 35 -6.20 0.36 35.65
C GLU A 35 -5.95 -0.03 37.11
N GLY A 36 -6.99 -0.57 37.76
CA GLY A 36 -6.89 -0.98 39.15
C GLY A 36 -5.97 -2.20 39.34
N LYS A 37 -5.13 -2.20 40.41
CA LYS A 37 -4.16 -3.28 40.72
C LYS A 37 -4.78 -4.67 40.75
N GLN A 38 -6.03 -4.81 41.24
CA GLN A 38 -6.72 -6.11 41.25
C GLN A 38 -7.04 -6.61 39.84
N LYS A 39 -7.44 -5.69 38.93
CA LYS A 39 -7.71 -6.01 37.53
C LYS A 39 -6.42 -6.46 36.83
N ILE A 40 -5.31 -5.72 37.03
CA ILE A 40 -4.00 -6.08 36.51
C ILE A 40 -3.50 -7.43 37.09
N SER A 41 -3.64 -7.66 38.40
CA SER A 41 -3.24 -8.95 38.98
C SER A 41 -3.97 -10.14 38.34
N ARG A 42 -5.29 -10.01 38.12
CA ARG A 42 -6.08 -11.05 37.43
C ARG A 42 -5.66 -11.20 35.95
N LEU A 43 -5.37 -10.11 35.30
CA LEU A 43 -4.86 -10.09 33.93
C LEU A 43 -3.55 -10.89 33.82
N LEU A 44 -2.57 -10.62 34.71
CA LEU A 44 -1.29 -11.34 34.70
C LEU A 44 -1.45 -12.83 34.98
N MET A 45 -2.39 -13.20 35.86
CA MET A 45 -2.73 -14.62 36.08
C MET A 45 -3.34 -15.28 34.83
N SER A 46 -4.17 -14.53 34.07
CA SER A 46 -4.71 -15.03 32.80
C SER A 46 -3.61 -15.24 31.76
N LEU A 47 -2.69 -14.28 31.61
CA LEU A 47 -1.57 -14.38 30.67
C LEU A 47 -0.60 -15.53 31.03
N GLU A 48 -0.38 -15.78 32.33
CA GLU A 48 0.38 -16.94 32.82
C GLU A 48 -0.32 -18.26 32.46
N LYS A 49 -1.62 -18.35 32.70
CA LYS A 49 -2.43 -19.54 32.36
C LYS A 49 -2.45 -19.79 30.83
N GLU A 50 -2.36 -18.76 30.02
CA GLU A 50 -2.27 -18.83 28.55
C GLU A 50 -0.84 -19.15 28.08
N GLY A 51 0.13 -19.28 29.00
CA GLY A 51 1.52 -19.59 28.67
C GLY A 51 2.31 -18.43 28.07
N LEU A 52 1.78 -17.20 28.13
CA LEU A 52 2.40 -16.01 27.56
C LEU A 52 3.33 -15.30 28.57
N LEU A 53 3.15 -15.55 29.86
CA LEU A 53 3.91 -14.93 30.95
C LEU A 53 4.49 -16.00 31.91
N ASP A 54 5.75 -15.85 32.28
CA ASP A 54 6.38 -16.57 33.36
C ASP A 54 6.31 -15.70 34.63
N ARG A 55 5.66 -16.23 35.68
CA ARG A 55 5.51 -15.60 36.98
C ARG A 55 6.13 -16.43 38.11
N SER A 56 7.13 -17.21 37.82
CA SER A 56 7.89 -17.93 38.83
C SER A 56 8.48 -16.99 39.88
N ASP A 57 8.85 -15.76 39.48
CA ASP A 57 9.05 -14.60 40.36
C ASP A 57 7.88 -13.62 40.23
N LEU A 58 7.00 -13.61 41.23
CA LEU A 58 5.83 -12.71 41.24
C LEU A 58 6.20 -11.21 41.25
N ARG A 59 7.42 -10.87 41.66
CA ARG A 59 7.92 -9.50 41.68
C ARG A 59 8.52 -9.10 40.34
N ARG A 60 8.92 -10.06 39.52
CA ARG A 60 9.58 -9.83 38.21
C ARG A 60 9.02 -10.78 37.15
N PRO A 61 7.74 -10.67 36.81
CA PRO A 61 7.16 -11.49 35.76
C PRO A 61 7.84 -11.16 34.42
N ARG A 62 7.95 -12.15 33.52
CA ARG A 62 8.62 -12.04 32.23
C ARG A 62 7.80 -12.68 31.13
N LEU A 63 7.91 -12.17 29.91
CA LEU A 63 7.34 -12.84 28.75
C LEU A 63 8.02 -14.19 28.51
N THR A 64 7.23 -15.21 28.24
CA THR A 64 7.73 -16.45 27.63
C THR A 64 8.15 -16.22 26.19
N GLN A 65 8.70 -17.21 25.49
CA GLN A 65 8.98 -17.10 24.07
C GLN A 65 7.67 -16.82 23.28
N ALA A 66 6.61 -17.58 23.55
CA ALA A 66 5.29 -17.37 22.95
C ALA A 66 4.73 -15.97 23.27
N GLY A 67 4.93 -15.50 24.53
CA GLY A 67 4.52 -14.15 24.92
C GLY A 67 5.25 -13.05 24.15
N ARG A 68 6.57 -13.22 23.90
CA ARG A 68 7.34 -12.25 23.08
C ARG A 68 6.87 -12.22 21.63
N GLU A 69 6.63 -13.37 21.02
CA GLU A 69 6.14 -13.49 19.67
C GLU A 69 4.75 -12.83 19.53
N GLN A 70 3.87 -13.09 20.49
CA GLN A 70 2.53 -12.52 20.53
C GLN A 70 2.56 -11.00 20.76
N ALA A 71 3.43 -10.51 21.66
CA ALA A 71 3.59 -9.08 21.91
C ALA A 71 4.12 -8.35 20.67
N ALA A 72 5.16 -8.89 20.01
CA ALA A 72 5.71 -8.33 18.77
C ALA A 72 4.70 -8.32 17.61
N TYR A 73 3.89 -9.37 17.52
CA TYR A 73 2.79 -9.43 16.54
C TYR A 73 1.78 -8.29 16.78
N TYR A 74 1.35 -8.09 18.02
CA TYR A 74 0.40 -7.02 18.36
C TYR A 74 1.00 -5.64 18.19
N GLU A 75 2.23 -5.43 18.63
CA GLU A 75 2.93 -4.15 18.46
C GLU A 75 2.99 -3.76 16.99
N LYS A 76 3.42 -4.68 16.12
CA LYS A 76 3.49 -4.43 14.68
C LYS A 76 2.13 -4.02 14.09
N ARG A 77 1.06 -4.72 14.45
CA ARG A 77 -0.30 -4.41 13.98
C ARG A 77 -0.77 -3.05 14.50
N THR A 78 -0.54 -2.76 15.78
CA THR A 78 -0.91 -1.48 16.40
C THR A 78 -0.19 -0.32 15.72
N ASN A 79 1.12 -0.44 15.48
CA ASN A 79 1.89 0.61 14.82
C ASN A 79 1.44 0.88 13.37
N ILE A 80 1.07 -0.18 12.62
CA ILE A 80 0.51 -0.02 11.27
C ILE A 80 -0.80 0.75 11.31
N VAL A 81 -1.71 0.40 12.22
CA VAL A 81 -3.01 1.08 12.33
C VAL A 81 -2.84 2.50 12.83
N LEU A 82 -2.02 2.71 13.86
CA LEU A 82 -1.73 4.04 14.41
C LEU A 82 -1.22 4.99 13.31
N ASN A 83 -0.20 4.57 12.58
CA ASN A 83 0.34 5.36 11.48
C ASN A 83 -0.70 5.64 10.40
N HIS A 84 -1.49 4.61 10.03
CA HIS A 84 -2.57 4.78 9.06
C HIS A 84 -3.56 5.87 9.51
N LEU A 85 -4.03 5.82 10.74
CA LEU A 85 -4.98 6.79 11.28
C LEU A 85 -4.38 8.21 11.37
N LEU A 86 -3.11 8.33 11.78
CA LEU A 86 -2.41 9.62 11.80
C LEU A 86 -2.25 10.20 10.39
N TYR A 87 -1.94 9.39 9.38
CA TYR A 87 -1.87 9.84 7.98
C TYR A 87 -3.25 10.23 7.41
N GLU A 88 -4.33 9.61 7.88
CA GLU A 88 -5.71 10.02 7.54
C GLU A 88 -6.15 11.29 8.28
N GLY A 89 -5.33 11.81 9.20
CA GLY A 89 -5.55 13.10 9.87
C GLY A 89 -6.25 12.99 11.23
N LEU A 90 -6.34 11.80 11.81
CA LEU A 90 -6.82 11.64 13.18
C LEU A 90 -5.80 12.24 14.15
N ASP A 91 -6.25 12.87 15.25
CA ASP A 91 -5.33 13.29 16.30
C ASP A 91 -4.71 12.09 17.03
N LEU A 92 -3.62 12.35 17.77
CA LEU A 92 -2.84 11.28 18.39
C LEU A 92 -3.64 10.49 19.43
N ASP A 93 -4.43 11.16 20.25
CA ASP A 93 -5.15 10.54 21.37
C ASP A 93 -6.24 9.58 20.83
N ASP A 94 -7.02 10.03 19.86
CA ASP A 94 -8.06 9.22 19.21
C ASP A 94 -7.40 8.09 18.37
N ALA A 95 -6.31 8.37 17.66
CA ALA A 95 -5.59 7.38 16.87
C ALA A 95 -5.01 6.25 17.74
N GLU A 96 -4.40 6.57 18.88
CA GLU A 96 -3.90 5.57 19.84
C GLU A 96 -5.02 4.71 20.41
N HIS A 97 -6.15 5.33 20.77
CA HIS A 97 -7.30 4.61 21.28
C HIS A 97 -7.84 3.60 20.26
N ASP A 98 -8.07 4.04 19.04
CA ASP A 98 -8.66 3.23 18.00
C ASP A 98 -7.67 2.18 17.43
N ALA A 99 -6.37 2.49 17.42
CA ALA A 99 -5.35 1.58 16.92
C ALA A 99 -5.35 0.23 17.63
N TYR A 100 -5.53 0.21 18.95
CA TYR A 100 -5.61 -1.04 19.70
C TYR A 100 -6.83 -1.88 19.33
N ALA A 101 -7.98 -1.26 19.16
CA ALA A 101 -9.21 -1.96 18.79
C ALA A 101 -9.10 -2.55 17.37
N TRP A 102 -8.63 -1.76 16.41
CA TRP A 102 -8.46 -2.22 15.03
C TRP A 102 -7.38 -3.30 14.94
N ALA A 103 -6.23 -3.12 15.59
CA ALA A 103 -5.17 -4.11 15.59
C ALA A 103 -5.64 -5.46 16.18
N ARG A 104 -6.49 -5.44 17.21
CA ARG A 104 -6.96 -6.66 17.88
C ARG A 104 -8.05 -7.39 17.09
N PHE A 105 -9.00 -6.66 16.50
CA PHE A 105 -10.24 -7.23 15.97
C PHE A 105 -10.31 -7.29 14.44
N SER A 106 -9.42 -6.60 13.72
CA SER A 106 -9.37 -6.70 12.26
C SER A 106 -8.89 -8.08 11.80
N SER A 107 -9.51 -8.61 10.75
CA SER A 107 -9.04 -9.83 10.09
C SER A 107 -7.65 -9.62 9.46
N GLU A 108 -6.94 -10.70 9.16
CA GLU A 108 -5.65 -10.62 8.46
C GLU A 108 -5.77 -9.87 7.12
N ARG A 109 -6.81 -10.17 6.34
CA ARG A 109 -7.07 -9.46 5.08
C ARG A 109 -7.36 -7.98 5.29
N GLY A 110 -8.08 -7.61 6.36
CA GLY A 110 -8.30 -6.21 6.74
C GLY A 110 -6.98 -5.52 7.06
N MET A 111 -6.11 -6.18 7.83
CA MET A 111 -4.79 -5.65 8.15
C MET A 111 -3.87 -5.50 6.94
N GLU A 112 -3.94 -6.40 5.95
CA GLU A 112 -3.20 -6.25 4.69
C GLU A 112 -3.63 -4.99 3.93
N ILE A 113 -4.93 -4.70 3.89
CA ILE A 113 -5.47 -3.48 3.25
C ILE A 113 -4.98 -2.23 3.99
N ILE A 114 -5.09 -2.21 5.33
CA ILE A 114 -4.64 -1.09 6.16
C ILE A 114 -3.13 -0.87 5.97
N LYS A 115 -2.33 -1.95 5.99
CA LYS A 115 -0.89 -1.90 5.77
C LYS A 115 -0.54 -1.32 4.40
N SER A 116 -1.21 -1.77 3.34
CA SER A 116 -1.00 -1.26 1.99
C SER A 116 -1.35 0.23 1.88
N SER A 117 -2.41 0.66 2.57
CA SER A 117 -2.81 2.07 2.64
C SER A 117 -1.79 2.91 3.42
N GLU A 118 -1.36 2.44 4.60
CA GLU A 118 -0.32 3.09 5.41
C GLU A 118 0.96 3.32 4.61
N GLN A 119 1.42 2.30 3.89
CA GLN A 119 2.64 2.40 3.08
C GLN A 119 2.55 3.46 1.98
N ARG A 120 1.39 3.56 1.31
CA ARG A 120 1.15 4.61 0.30
C ARG A 120 1.17 6.01 0.90
N TYR A 121 0.51 6.20 2.03
CA TYR A 121 0.50 7.49 2.73
C TYR A 121 1.88 7.86 3.26
N ARG A 122 2.62 6.89 3.80
CA ARG A 122 3.99 7.11 4.24
C ARG A 122 4.88 7.56 3.10
N ALA A 123 4.83 6.91 1.93
CA ALA A 123 5.58 7.32 0.76
C ALA A 123 5.22 8.76 0.32
N LYS A 124 3.93 9.12 0.32
CA LYS A 124 3.50 10.50 0.06
C LYS A 124 4.08 11.48 1.08
N TYR A 125 3.99 11.15 2.36
CA TYR A 125 4.50 12.02 3.44
C TYR A 125 6.01 12.21 3.34
N GLU A 126 6.77 11.16 3.08
CA GLU A 126 8.23 11.22 2.94
C GLU A 126 8.63 12.04 1.71
N LEU A 127 7.90 11.91 0.59
CA LEU A 127 8.14 12.65 -0.66
C LEU A 127 7.52 14.06 -0.68
N ARG A 128 6.83 14.50 0.36
CA ARG A 128 6.06 15.77 0.36
C ARG A 128 6.86 17.03 0.06
N ARG A 129 8.18 17.01 0.27
CA ARG A 129 9.07 18.15 -0.01
C ARG A 129 9.68 18.14 -1.41
N GLN A 130 9.58 17.02 -2.12
CA GLN A 130 10.08 16.89 -3.47
C GLN A 130 8.98 17.28 -4.46
N LYS A 131 9.22 18.31 -5.28
CA LYS A 131 8.27 18.75 -6.30
C LYS A 131 8.22 17.79 -7.48
N GLU A 132 9.37 17.24 -7.85
CA GLU A 132 9.57 16.33 -8.96
C GLU A 132 10.55 15.22 -8.56
N PHE A 133 10.31 13.99 -9.00
CA PHE A 133 11.18 12.84 -8.76
C PHE A 133 10.91 11.70 -9.76
N GLY A 134 11.83 10.76 -9.86
CA GLY A 134 11.69 9.56 -10.70
C GLY A 134 10.95 8.42 -10.01
N GLY A 135 10.48 7.44 -10.79
CA GLY A 135 9.82 6.25 -10.25
C GLY A 135 10.72 5.40 -9.36
N GLU A 136 12.04 5.42 -9.57
CA GLU A 136 13.01 4.78 -8.67
C GLU A 136 12.90 5.33 -7.25
N GLU A 137 12.81 6.66 -7.11
CA GLU A 137 12.68 7.31 -5.80
C GLU A 137 11.38 6.90 -5.10
N LEU A 138 10.26 6.85 -5.82
CA LEU A 138 9.02 6.32 -5.27
C LEU A 138 9.19 4.89 -4.72
N CYS A 139 9.83 4.02 -5.51
CA CYS A 139 9.98 2.61 -5.14
C CYS A 139 10.89 2.40 -3.91
N ARG A 140 11.85 3.30 -3.66
CA ARG A 140 12.67 3.27 -2.42
C ARG A 140 11.86 3.57 -1.15
N HIS A 141 10.78 4.33 -1.28
CA HIS A 141 9.89 4.68 -0.16
C HIS A 141 8.72 3.70 0.02
N LEU A 142 8.56 2.73 -0.87
CA LEU A 142 7.58 1.65 -0.76
C LEU A 142 8.26 0.36 -0.27
N ALA A 143 7.57 -0.39 0.57
CA ALA A 143 8.04 -1.74 0.94
C ALA A 143 7.86 -2.71 -0.24
N ASP A 144 8.60 -3.82 -0.24
CA ASP A 144 8.42 -4.88 -1.21
C ASP A 144 6.98 -5.40 -1.20
N GLY A 145 6.37 -5.53 -2.38
CA GLY A 145 4.98 -5.93 -2.54
C GLY A 145 4.34 -5.46 -3.84
N GLU A 146 3.03 -5.69 -3.95
CA GLU A 146 2.22 -5.26 -5.08
C GLU A 146 1.23 -4.18 -4.65
N TYR A 147 1.18 -3.10 -5.42
CA TYR A 147 0.34 -1.93 -5.19
C TYR A 147 -0.54 -1.68 -6.41
N SER A 148 -1.84 -1.56 -6.18
CA SER A 148 -2.80 -1.22 -7.24
C SER A 148 -3.02 0.28 -7.30
N PHE A 149 -2.80 0.88 -8.49
CA PHE A 149 -2.98 2.31 -8.70
C PHE A 149 -3.87 2.59 -9.90
N PRO A 150 -4.74 3.61 -9.83
CA PRO A 150 -5.47 4.08 -10.98
C PRO A 150 -4.51 4.70 -11.99
N PHE A 151 -4.83 4.51 -13.27
CA PHE A 151 -4.06 5.10 -14.36
C PHE A 151 -5.00 5.58 -15.48
N LEU A 152 -4.48 6.45 -16.33
CA LEU A 152 -5.12 6.89 -17.55
C LEU A 152 -4.10 6.88 -18.69
N ILE A 153 -4.61 6.68 -19.91
CA ILE A 153 -3.80 6.77 -21.11
C ILE A 153 -4.39 7.89 -21.98
N TYR A 154 -3.61 8.95 -22.16
CA TYR A 154 -4.01 10.11 -22.95
C TYR A 154 -3.43 10.06 -24.35
N ARG A 155 -4.13 10.72 -25.27
CA ARG A 155 -3.59 10.99 -26.63
C ARG A 155 -2.53 12.08 -26.55
N GLU A 156 -1.52 11.99 -27.41
CA GLU A 156 -0.54 13.05 -27.57
C GLU A 156 -1.18 14.36 -28.06
N THR A 157 -2.23 14.26 -28.88
CA THR A 157 -2.96 15.42 -29.40
C THR A 157 -4.46 15.28 -29.17
N VAL A 158 -5.10 16.36 -28.69
CA VAL A 158 -6.54 16.39 -28.46
C VAL A 158 -7.29 16.50 -29.79
N ARG A 159 -8.22 15.59 -30.02
CA ARG A 159 -9.14 15.62 -31.18
C ARG A 159 -10.56 15.35 -30.71
N GLY A 160 -11.51 16.18 -31.09
CA GLY A 160 -12.92 15.89 -30.86
C GLY A 160 -13.37 15.92 -29.39
N GLY A 161 -12.87 16.84 -28.57
CA GLY A 161 -13.37 17.13 -27.22
C GLY A 161 -12.91 16.18 -26.10
N THR A 162 -12.22 15.07 -26.40
CA THR A 162 -11.61 14.19 -25.39
C THR A 162 -10.14 13.96 -25.69
N ASN A 163 -9.31 14.02 -24.63
CA ASN A 163 -7.90 13.67 -24.68
C ASN A 163 -7.64 12.20 -24.27
N LEU A 164 -8.66 11.47 -23.79
CA LEU A 164 -8.51 10.07 -23.41
C LEU A 164 -8.30 9.21 -24.66
N SER A 165 -7.26 8.39 -24.63
CA SER A 165 -6.97 7.43 -25.69
C SER A 165 -7.93 6.24 -25.66
N MET A 166 -8.31 5.70 -26.81
CA MET A 166 -9.01 4.41 -26.88
C MET A 166 -8.17 3.26 -26.23
N ALA A 167 -6.86 3.40 -26.20
CA ALA A 167 -5.98 2.45 -25.54
C ALA A 167 -6.21 2.36 -24.04
N ASN A 168 -6.83 3.36 -23.41
CA ASN A 168 -7.22 3.30 -22.01
C ASN A 168 -8.14 2.11 -21.73
N GLU A 169 -9.06 1.81 -22.64
CA GLU A 169 -9.96 0.66 -22.57
C GLU A 169 -9.26 -0.67 -22.94
N GLY A 170 -8.03 -0.60 -23.47
CA GLY A 170 -7.25 -1.75 -23.91
C GLY A 170 -6.52 -2.48 -22.78
N PHE A 171 -6.63 -1.99 -21.58
CA PHE A 171 -6.00 -2.59 -20.39
C PHE A 171 -6.99 -2.67 -19.25
N ARG A 172 -6.80 -3.65 -18.37
CA ARG A 172 -7.56 -3.78 -17.13
C ARG A 172 -7.13 -2.69 -16.14
N HIS A 173 -8.09 -2.09 -15.47
CA HIS A 173 -7.89 -1.16 -14.36
C HIS A 173 -8.14 -1.83 -13.01
N PRO A 174 -7.35 -1.52 -11.97
CA PRO A 174 -6.14 -0.66 -11.96
C PRO A 174 -4.91 -1.37 -12.55
N CYS A 175 -3.81 -0.63 -12.76
CA CYS A 175 -2.51 -1.23 -12.99
C CYS A 175 -1.88 -1.70 -11.67
N VAL A 176 -0.86 -2.54 -11.75
CA VAL A 176 -0.09 -2.99 -10.59
C VAL A 176 1.33 -2.43 -10.69
N LEU A 177 1.79 -1.79 -9.61
CA LEU A 177 3.19 -1.53 -9.35
C LEU A 177 3.72 -2.65 -8.46
N ARG A 178 4.66 -3.42 -8.97
CA ARG A 178 5.36 -4.48 -8.25
C ARG A 178 6.71 -3.96 -7.80
N VAL A 179 6.95 -3.91 -6.48
CA VAL A 179 8.19 -3.39 -5.88
C VAL A 179 8.97 -4.55 -5.27
N ALA A 180 10.27 -4.61 -5.55
CA ALA A 180 11.21 -5.54 -4.96
C ALA A 180 12.60 -4.91 -4.85
N GLY A 181 13.17 -4.88 -3.65
CA GLY A 181 14.50 -4.33 -3.38
C GLY A 181 14.65 -2.86 -3.80
N GLY A 182 13.60 -2.04 -3.62
CA GLY A 182 13.58 -0.61 -3.97
C GLY A 182 13.50 -0.33 -5.48
N ARG A 183 13.22 -1.33 -6.31
CA ARG A 183 12.95 -1.21 -7.74
C ARG A 183 11.52 -1.60 -8.05
N GLY A 184 10.93 -0.98 -9.06
CA GLY A 184 9.54 -1.21 -9.42
C GLY A 184 9.33 -1.56 -10.88
N GLN A 185 8.29 -2.35 -11.12
CA GLN A 185 7.74 -2.62 -12.45
C GLN A 185 6.27 -2.25 -12.49
N ILE A 186 5.86 -1.49 -13.49
CA ILE A 186 4.45 -1.29 -13.83
C ILE A 186 3.99 -2.47 -14.67
N VAL A 187 2.91 -3.12 -14.22
CA VAL A 187 2.30 -4.27 -14.89
C VAL A 187 0.92 -3.87 -15.41
N LEU A 188 0.73 -3.99 -16.71
CA LEU A 188 -0.50 -3.71 -17.42
C LEU A 188 -1.06 -5.01 -17.98
N GLN A 189 -2.33 -5.29 -17.74
CA GLN A 189 -3.02 -6.47 -18.29
C GLN A 189 -3.82 -6.07 -19.54
N PRO A 190 -3.39 -6.44 -20.77
CA PRO A 190 -4.15 -6.18 -21.97
C PRO A 190 -5.47 -6.94 -21.97
N VAL A 191 -6.53 -6.25 -22.41
CA VAL A 191 -7.86 -6.84 -22.60
C VAL A 191 -8.29 -6.72 -24.05
N ASP A 192 -9.23 -7.57 -24.47
CA ASP A 192 -9.80 -7.51 -25.80
C ASP A 192 -10.76 -6.33 -25.93
N LEU A 193 -10.48 -5.45 -26.87
CA LEU A 193 -11.33 -4.33 -27.24
C LEU A 193 -12.29 -4.73 -28.34
N SER A 194 -13.54 -4.32 -28.21
CA SER A 194 -14.53 -4.50 -29.24
C SER A 194 -15.06 -3.14 -29.69
N ALA A 195 -14.81 -2.77 -30.94
CA ALA A 195 -15.29 -1.54 -31.53
C ALA A 195 -16.02 -1.82 -32.86
N LYS A 196 -16.98 -0.98 -33.21
CA LYS A 196 -17.62 -1.01 -34.54
C LYS A 196 -16.73 -0.27 -35.54
N SER A 197 -16.43 -0.89 -36.67
CA SER A 197 -15.76 -0.22 -37.78
C SER A 197 -16.61 0.94 -38.28
N PRO A 198 -16.06 2.17 -38.35
CA PRO A 198 -16.81 3.31 -38.90
C PRO A 198 -17.13 3.16 -40.38
N LEU A 199 -16.36 2.34 -41.12
CA LEU A 199 -16.56 2.11 -42.56
C LEU A 199 -17.55 1.00 -42.87
N THR A 200 -17.55 -0.07 -42.09
CA THR A 200 -18.34 -1.29 -42.42
C THR A 200 -19.45 -1.59 -41.40
N GLY A 201 -19.51 -0.86 -40.28
CA GLY A 201 -20.43 -1.11 -39.16
C GLY A 201 -20.21 -2.46 -38.44
N ARG A 202 -19.25 -3.27 -38.90
CA ARG A 202 -18.96 -4.59 -38.31
C ARG A 202 -18.22 -4.45 -36.99
N LYS A 203 -18.56 -5.32 -36.04
CA LYS A 203 -17.85 -5.44 -34.77
C LYS A 203 -16.45 -6.03 -35.02
N MET A 204 -15.45 -5.33 -34.59
CA MET A 204 -14.04 -5.72 -34.71
C MET A 204 -13.46 -5.86 -33.31
N ASN A 205 -12.74 -6.95 -33.08
CA ASN A 205 -12.03 -7.17 -31.80
C ASN A 205 -10.55 -6.87 -32.02
N GLY A 206 -10.00 -6.08 -31.13
CA GLY A 206 -8.58 -5.72 -31.14
C GLY A 206 -7.94 -5.95 -29.78
N ARG A 207 -6.65 -6.20 -29.76
CA ARG A 207 -5.82 -6.31 -28.54
C ARG A 207 -4.53 -5.56 -28.75
N VAL A 208 -4.01 -4.95 -27.69
CA VAL A 208 -2.65 -4.39 -27.70
C VAL A 208 -1.66 -5.53 -27.82
N ARG A 209 -0.83 -5.49 -28.88
CA ARG A 209 0.17 -6.54 -29.20
C ARG A 209 1.58 -6.09 -28.94
N LYS A 210 1.84 -4.81 -29.12
CA LYS A 210 3.18 -4.23 -28.92
C LYS A 210 3.01 -2.95 -28.12
N LEU A 211 3.78 -2.86 -27.06
CA LEU A 211 3.92 -1.68 -26.23
C LEU A 211 5.40 -1.32 -26.16
N THR A 212 5.72 -0.07 -26.45
CA THR A 212 7.07 0.47 -26.26
C THR A 212 7.00 1.71 -25.40
N ILE A 213 7.98 1.90 -24.55
CA ILE A 213 8.04 2.95 -23.52
C ILE A 213 9.26 3.81 -23.79
N LEU A 214 9.08 5.12 -23.75
CA LEU A 214 10.17 6.09 -23.90
C LEU A 214 11.12 5.99 -22.72
N GLN A 215 12.39 5.75 -22.99
CA GLN A 215 13.45 5.74 -21.98
C GLN A 215 14.02 7.15 -21.77
N PRO A 216 14.75 7.39 -20.66
CA PRO A 216 15.37 8.69 -20.39
C PRO A 216 16.36 9.15 -21.46
N ASP A 217 16.95 8.21 -22.21
CA ASP A 217 17.87 8.48 -23.34
C ASP A 217 17.14 8.85 -24.64
N GLY A 218 15.81 8.91 -24.64
CA GLY A 218 14.98 9.24 -25.81
C GLY A 218 14.65 8.05 -26.72
N VAL A 219 15.10 6.84 -26.39
CA VAL A 219 14.83 5.64 -27.17
C VAL A 219 13.56 4.94 -26.67
N PHE A 220 12.75 4.41 -27.59
CA PHE A 220 11.60 3.59 -27.25
C PHE A 220 12.02 2.12 -27.09
N MET A 221 11.89 1.58 -25.87
CA MET A 221 12.15 0.16 -25.59
C MET A 221 10.84 -0.62 -25.45
N ARG A 222 10.86 -1.87 -25.93
CA ARG A 222 9.70 -2.77 -25.84
C ARG A 222 9.45 -3.15 -24.37
N ALA A 223 8.19 -3.11 -23.96
CA ALA A 223 7.75 -3.67 -22.68
C ALA A 223 8.00 -5.18 -22.65
N GLU A 224 8.35 -5.68 -21.48
CA GLU A 224 8.56 -7.10 -21.22
C GLU A 224 7.22 -7.85 -21.23
N GLU A 225 7.21 -9.07 -21.73
CA GLU A 225 6.05 -9.96 -21.66
C GLU A 225 6.16 -10.79 -20.37
N ASP A 226 5.20 -10.60 -19.45
CA ASP A 226 5.06 -11.34 -18.19
C ASP A 226 3.75 -12.15 -18.24
N GLY A 227 3.82 -13.33 -18.85
CA GLY A 227 2.65 -14.15 -19.17
C GLY A 227 1.70 -13.41 -20.12
N GLU A 228 0.47 -13.12 -19.70
CA GLU A 228 -0.50 -12.34 -20.47
C GLU A 228 -0.36 -10.82 -20.26
N ASN A 229 0.55 -10.38 -19.38
CA ASN A 229 0.74 -8.99 -19.02
C ASN A 229 1.89 -8.37 -19.81
N LEU A 230 1.92 -7.04 -19.83
CA LEU A 230 3.02 -6.23 -20.33
C LEU A 230 3.60 -5.45 -19.17
N ALA A 231 4.91 -5.56 -18.96
CA ALA A 231 5.59 -4.91 -17.84
C ALA A 231 6.69 -3.98 -18.33
N PHE A 232 6.94 -2.90 -17.59
CA PHE A 232 8.05 -1.99 -17.81
C PHE A 232 8.57 -1.41 -16.50
N SER A 233 9.85 -0.99 -16.46
CA SER A 233 10.44 -0.40 -15.26
C SER A 233 9.68 0.87 -14.83
N ALA A 234 9.44 0.99 -13.53
CA ALA A 234 8.88 2.21 -12.95
C ALA A 234 9.85 3.40 -13.07
N ASP A 235 11.16 3.15 -13.26
CA ASP A 235 12.21 4.18 -13.32
C ASP A 235 12.00 5.18 -14.47
N VAL A 236 11.26 4.78 -15.53
CA VAL A 236 10.92 5.66 -16.66
C VAL A 236 9.83 6.67 -16.34
N LEU A 237 9.13 6.50 -15.21
CA LEU A 237 8.10 7.43 -14.79
C LEU A 237 8.72 8.69 -14.20
N HIS A 238 8.20 9.84 -14.64
CA HIS A 238 8.47 11.12 -14.02
C HIS A 238 7.27 11.56 -13.20
N PHE A 239 7.48 11.80 -11.91
CA PHE A 239 6.43 12.19 -10.97
C PHE A 239 6.47 13.69 -10.70
N LEU A 240 5.27 14.28 -10.69
CA LEU A 240 4.98 15.60 -10.14
C LEU A 240 4.23 15.42 -8.84
N ASN A 241 4.66 16.12 -7.80
CA ASN A 241 3.96 16.20 -6.53
C ASN A 241 3.06 17.44 -6.55
N ILE A 242 1.76 17.21 -6.48
CA ILE A 242 0.72 18.24 -6.63
C ILE A 242 -0.12 18.28 -5.36
N GLY A 243 -0.35 19.50 -4.85
CA GLY A 243 -1.14 19.70 -3.63
C GLY A 243 -0.34 19.42 -2.35
N GLU A 244 -1.05 19.47 -1.22
CA GLU A 244 -0.49 19.28 0.12
C GLU A 244 -1.48 18.53 1.02
N GLY A 245 -0.96 17.88 2.08
CA GLY A 245 -1.76 17.17 3.07
C GLY A 245 -2.63 16.08 2.43
N MET A 246 -3.89 16.01 2.82
CA MET A 246 -4.86 15.03 2.28
C MET A 246 -5.15 15.20 0.78
N GLY A 247 -4.95 16.40 0.24
CA GLY A 247 -5.10 16.71 -1.19
C GLY A 247 -3.86 16.44 -2.03
N GLN A 248 -2.80 15.87 -1.45
CA GLN A 248 -1.57 15.55 -2.17
C GLN A 248 -1.78 14.42 -3.17
N ILE A 249 -1.35 14.63 -4.40
CA ILE A 249 -1.35 13.64 -5.48
C ILE A 249 0.06 13.53 -6.04
N LEU A 250 0.59 12.31 -6.09
CA LEU A 250 1.79 12.01 -6.86
C LEU A 250 1.35 11.57 -8.25
N HIS A 251 1.57 12.42 -9.25
CA HIS A 251 1.17 12.20 -10.63
C HIS A 251 2.39 11.79 -11.47
N GLY A 252 2.49 10.50 -11.78
CA GLY A 252 3.56 9.95 -12.61
C GLY A 252 3.16 9.86 -14.07
N SER A 253 4.06 10.14 -15.01
CA SER A 253 3.79 10.04 -16.43
C SER A 253 4.98 9.51 -17.24
N VAL A 254 4.67 8.86 -18.37
CA VAL A 254 5.65 8.44 -19.37
C VAL A 254 5.01 8.38 -20.76
N CYS A 255 5.78 8.71 -21.80
CA CYS A 255 5.35 8.55 -23.17
C CYS A 255 5.49 7.09 -23.62
N MET A 256 4.48 6.58 -24.32
CA MET A 256 4.45 5.22 -24.84
C MET A 256 3.95 5.17 -26.29
N ARG A 257 4.33 4.12 -27.00
CA ARG A 257 3.78 3.79 -28.31
C ARG A 257 3.13 2.43 -28.28
N MET A 258 2.02 2.30 -28.95
CA MET A 258 1.23 1.08 -28.98
C MET A 258 0.86 0.69 -30.40
N GLN A 259 0.87 -0.62 -30.64
CA GLN A 259 0.32 -1.20 -31.85
C GLN A 259 -0.78 -2.20 -31.47
N CYS A 260 -1.97 -1.97 -32.01
CA CYS A 260 -3.11 -2.86 -31.83
C CYS A 260 -3.29 -3.74 -33.05
N SER A 261 -3.67 -5.00 -32.86
CA SER A 261 -4.16 -5.87 -33.94
C SER A 261 -5.68 -5.87 -33.93
N VAL A 262 -6.29 -5.78 -35.11
CA VAL A 262 -7.73 -5.93 -35.30
C VAL A 262 -7.94 -7.04 -36.33
N GLY A 263 -8.23 -8.24 -35.86
CA GLY A 263 -8.21 -9.43 -36.72
C GLY A 263 -6.81 -9.68 -37.31
N THR A 264 -6.71 -9.80 -38.62
CA THR A 264 -5.44 -9.95 -39.35
C THR A 264 -4.76 -8.63 -39.71
N MET A 265 -5.42 -7.49 -39.44
CA MET A 265 -4.91 -6.16 -39.76
C MET A 265 -4.19 -5.57 -38.54
N HIS A 266 -3.02 -4.99 -38.77
CA HIS A 266 -2.31 -4.19 -37.78
C HIS A 266 -2.69 -2.71 -37.96
N MET A 267 -3.10 -2.08 -36.88
CA MET A 267 -3.29 -0.61 -36.87
C MET A 267 -1.93 0.10 -36.84
N PRO A 268 -1.83 1.30 -37.41
CA PRO A 268 -0.62 2.11 -37.27
C PRO A 268 -0.23 2.28 -35.79
N GLU A 269 1.08 2.34 -35.53
CA GLU A 269 1.59 2.65 -34.22
C GLU A 269 1.10 4.06 -33.78
N SER A 270 0.60 4.16 -32.57
CA SER A 270 0.10 5.43 -32.01
C SER A 270 0.87 5.79 -30.75
N THR A 271 1.23 7.08 -30.64
CA THR A 271 1.84 7.64 -29.41
C THR A 271 0.77 8.03 -28.43
N ALA A 272 1.03 7.79 -27.17
CA ALA A 272 0.14 8.12 -26.04
C ALA A 272 0.96 8.44 -24.77
N ILE A 273 0.30 9.02 -23.79
CA ILE A 273 0.90 9.36 -22.50
C ILE A 273 0.20 8.48 -21.45
N PHE A 274 0.93 7.60 -20.84
CA PHE A 274 0.50 6.85 -19.66
C PHE A 274 0.67 7.73 -18.43
N THR A 275 -0.35 7.79 -17.59
CA THR A 275 -0.30 8.51 -16.31
C THR A 275 -0.80 7.62 -15.19
N ILE A 276 -0.11 7.65 -14.05
CA ILE A 276 -0.48 6.94 -12.82
C ILE A 276 -0.66 7.96 -11.69
N MET A 277 -1.61 7.71 -10.80
CA MET A 277 -1.91 8.58 -9.67
C MET A 277 -1.83 7.79 -8.36
N ILE A 278 -1.11 8.37 -7.39
CA ILE A 278 -0.88 7.80 -6.06
C ILE A 278 -1.38 8.78 -5.01
#